data_731f922def034a65fb88ec654424a67f
#
_entry.id   731f922def034a65fb88ec654424a67f
#
_cell.length_a   1.000
_cell.length_b   1.000
_cell.length_c   1.000
_cell.angle_alpha   90.00
_cell.angle_beta   90.00
_cell.angle_gamma   90.00
#
_symmetry.space_group_name_H-M   'P 1'
#
loop_
_entity.id
_entity.type
_entity.pdbx_description
1 polymer ?
#
loop_
_entity_poly.entity_id
_entity_poly.type
_entity_poly.pdbx_seq_one_letter_code
_entity_poly.pdbx_strand_id
1 'polypeptide(L)'
;MQASLDAEVLRSRLESLAASEGIERWDLGAACSTDTSVQVDRGEAKQMKGAQRSAITVRVWNERGLVGITSTSDLSDDGLSRALAGAHAASAFGNPDDIPAFSPLATAPVAELQQPLHESRTILSLLDTLRQAERELLGRHPAIQTVPYNGLAQRRSERIYLNSEGACRQQLLTTASLYLYARAEEAGRKPRSSGAVRLAYGANDLDIAGCIDEAAEGTISHLNYAPISTGRYTCVFSPEAFLDLIGAFSGMFNARAVLDGVSLSRRESLGEALAVPFLDLHDNGLHPGNIGASAFDGEGTPTRRLSLLEGGVLRSFLHSEATARAFGVAPTGHAGLGAKVSVGPDWFEVGPTPGSGGGETGLYRFAASGQRSGEGQGLVVIDSLSALHAGVKASQGSFSLPFDG
;
A
#
# COMPACT_ATOMS: atom_id res chain seq x y z
N MET A 1 -25.09 10.30 7.94
CA MET A 1 -24.34 9.06 8.20
C MET A 1 -24.92 8.01 7.27
N GLN A 2 -24.15 7.53 6.29
CA GLN A 2 -24.58 6.39 5.49
C GLN A 2 -24.47 5.17 6.42
N ALA A 3 -25.53 4.37 6.50
CA ALA A 3 -25.50 3.13 7.25
C ALA A 3 -24.38 2.23 6.67
N SER A 4 -23.64 1.55 7.55
CA SER A 4 -22.72 0.49 7.13
C SER A 4 -23.49 -0.49 6.27
N LEU A 5 -22.90 -0.95 5.19
CA LEU A 5 -23.46 -2.05 4.41
C LEU A 5 -23.45 -3.29 5.31
N ASP A 6 -24.54 -4.03 5.32
CA ASP A 6 -24.59 -5.34 5.95
C ASP A 6 -24.32 -6.38 4.87
N ALA A 7 -23.16 -7.05 4.97
CA ALA A 7 -22.72 -8.02 3.97
C ALA A 7 -23.68 -9.23 3.85
N GLU A 8 -24.29 -9.66 4.96
CA GLU A 8 -25.25 -10.77 4.93
C GLU A 8 -26.56 -10.36 4.25
N VAL A 9 -27.04 -9.14 4.51
CA VAL A 9 -28.21 -8.58 3.81
C VAL A 9 -27.90 -8.41 2.33
N LEU A 10 -26.73 -7.89 1.98
CA LEU A 10 -26.30 -7.73 0.59
C LEU A 10 -26.19 -9.09 -0.12
N ARG A 11 -25.63 -10.10 0.56
CA ARG A 11 -25.53 -11.47 0.05
C ARG A 11 -26.92 -12.05 -0.28
N SER A 12 -27.85 -11.98 0.68
CA SER A 12 -29.21 -12.51 0.50
C SER A 12 -29.96 -11.82 -0.66
N ARG A 13 -29.73 -10.52 -0.86
CA ARG A 13 -30.29 -9.77 -1.99
C ARG A 13 -29.70 -10.25 -3.32
N LEU A 14 -28.36 -10.40 -3.38
CA LEU A 14 -27.67 -10.89 -4.59
C LEU A 14 -28.07 -12.32 -4.95
N GLU A 15 -28.19 -13.21 -3.96
CA GLU A 15 -28.66 -14.58 -4.18
C GLU A 15 -30.07 -14.58 -4.81
N SER A 16 -30.99 -13.75 -4.30
CA SER A 16 -32.34 -13.60 -4.85
C SER A 16 -32.34 -13.03 -6.27
N LEU A 17 -31.55 -11.98 -6.53
CA LEU A 17 -31.46 -11.35 -7.85
C LEU A 17 -30.80 -12.31 -8.87
N ALA A 18 -29.72 -12.99 -8.48
CA ALA A 18 -29.04 -13.95 -9.33
C ALA A 18 -29.96 -15.13 -9.70
N ALA A 19 -30.73 -15.66 -8.73
CA ALA A 19 -31.70 -16.73 -8.98
C ALA A 19 -32.81 -16.29 -9.97
N SER A 20 -33.29 -15.05 -9.88
CA SER A 20 -34.29 -14.53 -10.81
C SER A 20 -33.77 -14.38 -12.25
N GLU A 21 -32.47 -14.18 -12.43
CA GLU A 21 -31.78 -14.09 -13.73
C GLU A 21 -31.22 -15.43 -14.22
N GLY A 22 -31.42 -16.53 -13.47
CA GLY A 22 -30.86 -17.84 -13.78
C GLY A 22 -29.34 -17.93 -13.66
N ILE A 23 -28.75 -17.09 -12.81
CA ILE A 23 -27.30 -17.04 -12.58
C ILE A 23 -26.95 -17.89 -11.37
N GLU A 24 -26.19 -18.97 -11.57
CA GLU A 24 -25.79 -19.88 -10.50
C GLU A 24 -24.43 -19.50 -9.88
N ARG A 25 -23.50 -18.98 -10.69
CA ARG A 25 -22.14 -18.72 -10.24
C ARG A 25 -21.76 -17.26 -10.43
N TRP A 26 -21.53 -16.58 -9.32
CA TRP A 26 -21.21 -15.14 -9.28
C TRP A 26 -20.33 -14.81 -8.09
N ASP A 27 -19.60 -13.70 -8.19
CA ASP A 27 -19.02 -12.99 -7.05
C ASP A 27 -19.21 -11.49 -7.17
N LEU A 28 -19.05 -10.84 -6.03
CA LEU A 28 -19.09 -9.38 -5.89
C LEU A 28 -17.96 -8.93 -4.98
N GLY A 29 -17.18 -7.97 -5.47
CA GLY A 29 -16.25 -7.19 -4.68
C GLY A 29 -16.72 -5.74 -4.59
N ALA A 30 -16.90 -5.21 -3.38
CA ALA A 30 -17.27 -3.81 -3.17
C ALA A 30 -16.22 -3.08 -2.31
N ALA A 31 -15.92 -1.84 -2.70
CA ALA A 31 -15.13 -0.91 -1.92
C ALA A 31 -15.88 0.42 -1.88
N CYS A 32 -16.31 0.82 -0.68
CA CYS A 32 -16.99 2.09 -0.44
C CYS A 32 -16.15 2.95 0.47
N SER A 33 -16.10 4.26 0.23
CA SER A 33 -15.44 5.19 1.13
C SER A 33 -16.13 6.54 1.23
N THR A 34 -15.97 7.17 2.39
CA THR A 34 -16.27 8.58 2.62
C THR A 34 -14.97 9.25 3.03
N ASP A 35 -14.56 10.23 2.26
CA ASP A 35 -13.31 10.96 2.42
C ASP A 35 -13.59 12.41 2.75
N THR A 36 -12.88 12.99 3.71
CA THR A 36 -12.87 14.42 4.01
C THR A 36 -11.43 14.88 4.09
N SER A 37 -11.06 15.93 3.36
CA SER A 37 -9.71 16.46 3.37
C SER A 37 -9.68 17.98 3.29
N VAL A 38 -8.65 18.57 3.86
CA VAL A 38 -8.37 20.00 3.85
C VAL A 38 -6.93 20.27 3.50
N GLN A 39 -6.67 21.41 2.87
CA GLN A 39 -5.36 21.99 2.63
C GLN A 39 -5.40 23.46 2.95
N VAL A 40 -4.29 24.02 3.38
CA VAL A 40 -4.14 25.44 3.71
C VAL A 40 -2.99 26.08 2.91
N ASP A 41 -3.05 27.39 2.77
CA ASP A 41 -1.95 28.21 2.26
C ASP A 41 -1.95 29.55 3.01
N ARG A 42 -0.90 29.80 3.78
CA ARG A 42 -0.74 31.04 4.58
C ARG A 42 -1.92 31.33 5.51
N GLY A 43 -2.39 30.32 6.20
CA GLY A 43 -3.52 30.41 7.13
C GLY A 43 -4.90 30.42 6.48
N GLU A 44 -4.99 30.46 5.15
CA GLU A 44 -6.27 30.43 4.42
C GLU A 44 -6.58 29.03 3.92
N ALA A 45 -7.87 28.72 3.77
CA ALA A 45 -8.30 27.45 3.19
C ALA A 45 -7.95 27.41 1.69
N LYS A 46 -7.02 26.54 1.30
CA LYS A 46 -6.67 26.29 -0.09
C LYS A 46 -7.62 25.29 -0.74
N GLN A 47 -7.96 24.25 -0.02
CA GLN A 47 -8.91 23.24 -0.47
C GLN A 47 -9.68 22.66 0.70
N MET A 48 -10.97 22.42 0.49
CA MET A 48 -11.85 21.67 1.36
C MET A 48 -12.63 20.68 0.48
N LYS A 49 -12.50 19.39 0.74
CA LYS A 49 -13.08 18.35 -0.11
C LYS A 49 -13.80 17.31 0.73
N GLY A 50 -15.05 17.02 0.37
CA GLY A 50 -15.77 15.83 0.79
C GLY A 50 -16.07 14.97 -0.44
N ALA A 51 -15.91 13.67 -0.33
CA ALA A 51 -16.20 12.73 -1.42
C ALA A 51 -16.75 11.43 -0.85
N GLN A 52 -17.76 10.90 -1.53
CA GLN A 52 -18.23 9.53 -1.36
C GLN A 52 -17.92 8.76 -2.64
N ARG A 53 -17.41 7.54 -2.47
CA ARG A 53 -17.08 6.67 -3.60
C ARG A 53 -17.60 5.28 -3.32
N SER A 54 -18.15 4.66 -4.36
CA SER A 54 -18.51 3.25 -4.37
C SER A 54 -17.95 2.65 -5.65
N ALA A 55 -17.24 1.56 -5.52
CA ALA A 55 -16.72 0.77 -6.63
C ALA A 55 -17.12 -0.68 -6.38
N ILE A 56 -18.00 -1.19 -7.23
CA ILE A 56 -18.55 -2.54 -7.12
C ILE A 56 -18.22 -3.25 -8.41
N THR A 57 -17.59 -4.40 -8.29
CA THR A 57 -17.29 -5.29 -9.40
C THR A 57 -18.10 -6.55 -9.21
N VAL A 58 -18.83 -6.96 -10.24
CA VAL A 58 -19.60 -8.20 -10.30
C VAL A 58 -19.00 -9.07 -11.40
N ARG A 59 -18.72 -10.33 -11.08
CA ARG A 59 -18.33 -11.36 -12.03
C ARG A 59 -19.39 -12.45 -12.07
N VAL A 60 -19.71 -12.91 -13.27
CA VAL A 60 -20.68 -13.98 -13.51
C VAL A 60 -20.06 -15.02 -14.43
N TRP A 61 -20.19 -16.28 -14.07
CA TRP A 61 -19.78 -17.43 -14.87
C TRP A 61 -21.00 -18.02 -15.58
N ASN A 62 -20.94 -18.12 -16.89
CA ASN A 62 -22.00 -18.78 -17.66
C ASN A 62 -21.88 -20.32 -17.63
N GLU A 63 -22.83 -21.02 -18.24
CA GLU A 63 -22.88 -22.50 -18.30
C GLU A 63 -21.62 -23.13 -18.94
N ARG A 64 -20.89 -22.37 -19.78
CA ARG A 64 -19.62 -22.83 -20.37
C ARG A 64 -18.41 -22.49 -19.48
N GLY A 65 -18.65 -21.93 -18.31
CA GLY A 65 -17.62 -21.48 -17.37
C GLY A 65 -16.90 -20.19 -17.77
N LEU A 66 -17.31 -19.53 -18.87
CA LEU A 66 -16.72 -18.25 -19.26
C LEU A 66 -17.21 -17.12 -18.37
N VAL A 67 -16.35 -16.14 -18.10
CA VAL A 67 -16.62 -15.06 -17.16
C VAL A 67 -16.90 -13.75 -17.85
N GLY A 68 -17.98 -13.12 -17.45
CA GLY A 68 -18.24 -11.72 -17.73
C GLY A 68 -18.08 -10.85 -16.49
N ILE A 69 -17.70 -9.61 -16.68
CA ILE A 69 -17.38 -8.67 -15.62
C ILE A 69 -18.10 -7.35 -15.89
N THR A 70 -18.72 -6.81 -14.84
CA THR A 70 -19.29 -5.46 -14.85
C THR A 70 -18.83 -4.69 -13.64
N SER A 71 -18.83 -3.38 -13.73
CA SER A 71 -18.61 -2.49 -12.58
C SER A 71 -19.77 -1.49 -12.47
N THR A 72 -20.18 -1.21 -11.24
CA THR A 72 -21.21 -0.23 -10.93
C THR A 72 -20.83 0.56 -9.66
N SER A 73 -21.46 1.70 -9.46
CA SER A 73 -21.43 2.42 -8.19
C SER A 73 -22.80 2.37 -7.46
N ASP A 74 -23.79 1.70 -8.06
CA ASP A 74 -25.17 1.64 -7.60
C ASP A 74 -25.44 0.32 -6.86
N LEU A 75 -25.69 0.41 -5.55
CA LEU A 75 -26.01 -0.72 -4.65
C LEU A 75 -27.55 -0.92 -4.48
N SER A 76 -28.38 -0.20 -5.22
CA SER A 76 -29.82 -0.49 -5.26
C SER A 76 -30.09 -1.86 -5.93
N ASP A 77 -31.27 -2.44 -5.68
CA ASP A 77 -31.66 -3.70 -6.31
C ASP A 77 -31.64 -3.61 -7.84
N ASP A 78 -32.10 -2.47 -8.41
CA ASP A 78 -32.03 -2.18 -9.83
C ASP A 78 -30.59 -2.08 -10.35
N GLY A 79 -29.70 -1.46 -9.59
CA GLY A 79 -28.27 -1.34 -9.91
C GLY A 79 -27.56 -2.70 -9.93
N LEU A 80 -27.82 -3.51 -8.91
CA LEU A 80 -27.25 -4.85 -8.76
C LEU A 80 -27.81 -5.80 -9.81
N SER A 81 -29.12 -5.77 -10.10
CA SER A 81 -29.73 -6.59 -11.15
C SER A 81 -29.15 -6.25 -12.52
N ARG A 82 -29.04 -4.98 -12.87
CA ARG A 82 -28.37 -4.56 -14.12
C ARG A 82 -26.91 -4.99 -14.19
N ALA A 83 -26.18 -4.95 -13.05
CA ALA A 83 -24.79 -5.38 -13.01
C ALA A 83 -24.66 -6.90 -13.22
N LEU A 84 -25.51 -7.71 -12.58
CA LEU A 84 -25.57 -9.17 -12.77
C LEU A 84 -25.94 -9.52 -14.21
N ALA A 85 -27.03 -8.97 -14.76
CA ALA A 85 -27.45 -9.21 -16.14
C ALA A 85 -26.38 -8.77 -17.15
N GLY A 86 -25.75 -7.61 -16.93
CA GLY A 86 -24.65 -7.11 -17.76
C GLY A 86 -23.42 -8.00 -17.72
N ALA A 87 -23.02 -8.51 -16.53
CA ALA A 87 -21.93 -9.44 -16.39
C ALA A 87 -22.28 -10.79 -17.07
N HIS A 88 -23.51 -11.27 -16.89
CA HIS A 88 -23.98 -12.49 -17.57
C HIS A 88 -23.90 -12.34 -19.09
N ALA A 89 -24.43 -11.27 -19.66
CA ALA A 89 -24.33 -10.99 -21.08
C ALA A 89 -22.89 -10.91 -21.59
N ALA A 90 -22.00 -10.23 -20.82
CA ALA A 90 -20.58 -10.10 -21.14
C ALA A 90 -19.84 -11.46 -21.11
N SER A 91 -20.30 -12.42 -20.33
CA SER A 91 -19.68 -13.76 -20.23
C SER A 91 -19.70 -14.54 -21.57
N ALA A 92 -20.60 -14.21 -22.49
CA ALA A 92 -20.62 -14.79 -23.83
C ALA A 92 -19.31 -14.51 -24.61
N PHE A 93 -18.59 -13.44 -24.25
CA PHE A 93 -17.33 -12.99 -24.84
C PHE A 93 -16.13 -13.23 -23.92
N GLY A 94 -16.31 -14.01 -22.84
CA GLY A 94 -15.25 -14.33 -21.89
C GLY A 94 -14.06 -15.03 -22.55
N ASN A 95 -12.86 -14.77 -22.03
CA ASN A 95 -11.65 -15.39 -22.53
C ASN A 95 -11.53 -16.84 -22.02
N PRO A 96 -11.53 -17.88 -22.90
CA PRO A 96 -11.39 -19.27 -22.47
C PRO A 96 -10.00 -19.62 -21.94
N ASP A 97 -8.98 -18.84 -22.29
CA ASP A 97 -7.57 -19.09 -21.89
C ASP A 97 -7.23 -18.49 -20.52
N ASP A 98 -8.08 -17.60 -20.00
CA ASP A 98 -7.86 -16.92 -18.72
C ASP A 98 -9.18 -16.83 -17.93
N ILE A 99 -9.67 -17.99 -17.47
CA ILE A 99 -10.89 -18.08 -16.69
C ILE A 99 -10.53 -17.92 -15.20
N PRO A 100 -10.95 -16.83 -14.54
CA PRO A 100 -10.79 -16.69 -13.10
C PRO A 100 -11.64 -17.73 -12.35
N ALA A 101 -11.21 -18.10 -11.16
CA ALA A 101 -11.97 -18.96 -10.27
C ALA A 101 -12.13 -18.31 -8.90
N PHE A 102 -12.99 -18.85 -8.05
CA PHE A 102 -13.01 -18.42 -6.66
C PHE A 102 -11.77 -18.96 -5.93
N SER A 103 -11.24 -18.17 -5.04
CA SER A 103 -10.19 -18.66 -4.17
C SER A 103 -10.69 -19.85 -3.34
N PRO A 104 -9.96 -20.98 -3.31
CA PRO A 104 -10.34 -22.13 -2.49
C PRO A 104 -10.29 -21.81 -0.99
N LEU A 105 -9.73 -20.67 -0.61
CA LEU A 105 -9.62 -20.18 0.76
C LEU A 105 -10.64 -19.08 1.07
N ALA A 106 -11.53 -18.70 0.15
CA ALA A 106 -12.45 -17.57 0.34
C ALA A 106 -13.42 -17.76 1.52
N THR A 107 -13.70 -19.00 1.92
CA THR A 107 -14.52 -19.33 3.12
C THR A 107 -13.70 -19.68 4.37
N ALA A 108 -12.35 -19.74 4.25
CA ALA A 108 -11.49 -20.09 5.39
C ALA A 108 -11.51 -19.00 6.48
N PRO A 109 -11.25 -19.32 7.76
CA PRO A 109 -11.19 -18.33 8.82
C PRO A 109 -10.18 -17.21 8.50
N VAL A 110 -10.54 -15.97 8.85
CA VAL A 110 -9.68 -14.79 8.75
C VAL A 110 -9.20 -14.34 10.12
N ALA A 111 -8.10 -13.61 10.17
CA ALA A 111 -7.59 -13.01 11.40
C ALA A 111 -8.57 -11.94 11.92
N GLU A 112 -8.74 -11.87 13.24
CA GLU A 112 -9.42 -10.76 13.89
C GLU A 112 -8.44 -9.59 14.05
N LEU A 113 -8.75 -8.47 13.41
CA LEU A 113 -7.92 -7.26 13.47
C LEU A 113 -8.41 -6.33 14.57
N GLN A 114 -7.48 -5.88 15.41
CA GLN A 114 -7.76 -4.88 16.46
C GLN A 114 -7.64 -3.48 15.87
N GLN A 115 -8.64 -3.08 15.07
CA GLN A 115 -8.68 -1.77 14.39
C GLN A 115 -9.78 -0.91 15.00
N PRO A 116 -9.46 0.09 15.83
CA PRO A 116 -10.47 0.96 16.43
C PRO A 116 -11.16 1.79 15.34
N LEU A 117 -12.48 1.93 15.46
CA LEU A 117 -13.28 2.78 14.59
C LEU A 117 -13.50 4.13 15.27
N HIS A 118 -13.18 5.20 14.56
CA HIS A 118 -13.32 6.56 15.06
C HIS A 118 -14.43 7.33 14.34
N GLU A 119 -15.07 8.22 15.05
CA GLU A 119 -16.01 9.16 14.46
C GLU A 119 -15.27 10.23 13.65
N SER A 120 -15.86 10.61 12.54
CA SER A 120 -15.32 11.65 11.68
C SER A 120 -15.48 13.03 12.33
N ARG A 121 -14.41 13.80 12.33
CA ARG A 121 -14.46 15.22 12.70
C ARG A 121 -15.11 16.05 11.60
N THR A 122 -15.62 17.22 11.95
CA THR A 122 -16.13 18.16 10.96
C THR A 122 -15.00 18.73 10.09
N ILE A 123 -15.30 19.08 8.85
CA ILE A 123 -14.32 19.65 7.92
C ILE A 123 -13.71 20.95 8.47
N LEU A 124 -14.49 21.76 9.18
CA LEU A 124 -14.00 23.00 9.82
C LEU A 124 -13.02 22.70 10.94
N SER A 125 -13.28 21.66 11.76
CA SER A 125 -12.37 21.23 12.81
C SER A 125 -11.03 20.71 12.25
N LEU A 126 -11.04 20.00 11.11
CA LEU A 126 -9.81 19.59 10.42
C LEU A 126 -9.05 20.81 9.90
N LEU A 127 -9.77 21.77 9.30
CA LEU A 127 -9.18 23.00 8.77
C LEU A 127 -8.48 23.81 9.86
N ASP A 128 -9.12 24.01 11.01
CA ASP A 128 -8.54 24.77 12.12
C ASP A 128 -7.29 24.06 12.70
N THR A 129 -7.32 22.74 12.79
CA THR A 129 -6.16 21.94 13.18
C THR A 129 -5.00 22.12 12.21
N LEU A 130 -5.24 22.06 10.90
CA LEU A 130 -4.19 22.20 9.90
C LEU A 130 -3.63 23.64 9.84
N ARG A 131 -4.48 24.65 10.01
CA ARG A 131 -4.05 26.06 10.14
C ARG A 131 -3.11 26.27 11.32
N GLN A 132 -3.41 25.63 12.43
CA GLN A 132 -2.55 25.68 13.61
C GLN A 132 -1.21 24.99 13.33
N ALA A 133 -1.22 23.79 12.75
CA ALA A 133 0.00 23.05 12.41
C ALA A 133 0.88 23.82 11.41
N GLU A 134 0.31 24.44 10.37
CA GLU A 134 1.06 25.29 9.43
C GLU A 134 1.72 26.47 10.16
N ARG A 135 0.97 27.17 11.02
CA ARG A 135 1.49 28.33 11.80
C ARG A 135 2.62 27.94 12.74
N GLU A 136 2.49 26.81 13.43
CA GLU A 136 3.52 26.29 14.32
C GLU A 136 4.78 25.89 13.55
N LEU A 137 4.64 25.23 12.41
CA LEU A 137 5.76 24.85 11.57
C LEU A 137 6.51 26.06 11.02
N LEU A 138 5.80 27.08 10.53
CA LEU A 138 6.39 28.36 10.11
C LEU A 138 7.12 29.07 11.24
N GLY A 139 6.68 28.92 12.49
CA GLY A 139 7.30 29.48 13.68
C GLY A 139 8.56 28.76 14.18
N ARG A 140 8.87 27.55 13.69
CA ARG A 140 10.02 26.75 14.16
C ARG A 140 11.38 27.34 13.81
N HIS A 141 11.49 27.96 12.63
CA HIS A 141 12.75 28.58 12.20
C HIS A 141 12.51 29.72 11.19
N PRO A 142 13.26 30.84 11.27
CA PRO A 142 13.05 31.98 10.37
C PRO A 142 13.33 31.69 8.89
N ALA A 143 14.12 30.64 8.56
CA ALA A 143 14.35 30.23 7.19
C ALA A 143 13.14 29.48 6.59
N ILE A 144 12.25 28.91 7.39
CA ILE A 144 11.03 28.25 6.90
C ILE A 144 10.05 29.33 6.45
N GLN A 145 9.89 29.49 5.13
CA GLN A 145 9.11 30.59 4.55
C GLN A 145 7.69 30.15 4.14
N THR A 146 7.51 28.89 3.78
CA THR A 146 6.21 28.37 3.32
C THR A 146 6.07 26.87 3.65
N VAL A 147 4.82 26.41 3.67
CA VAL A 147 4.45 24.99 3.76
C VAL A 147 3.62 24.64 2.51
N PRO A 148 4.24 24.56 1.31
CA PRO A 148 3.53 24.53 0.03
C PRO A 148 2.71 23.25 -0.18
N TYR A 149 3.11 22.15 0.46
CA TYR A 149 2.38 20.88 0.41
C TYR A 149 2.02 20.48 1.83
N ASN A 150 0.74 20.53 2.12
CA ASN A 150 0.18 20.15 3.40
C ASN A 150 -1.22 19.55 3.19
N GLY A 151 -1.66 18.78 4.16
CA GLY A 151 -3.03 18.27 4.14
C GLY A 151 -3.33 17.45 5.37
N LEU A 152 -4.57 17.54 5.79
CA LEU A 152 -5.16 16.73 6.83
C LEU A 152 -6.40 16.06 6.25
N ALA A 153 -6.44 14.74 6.30
CA ALA A 153 -7.53 13.96 5.76
C ALA A 153 -8.01 12.90 6.73
N GLN A 154 -9.27 12.54 6.62
CA GLN A 154 -9.86 11.38 7.27
C GLN A 154 -10.70 10.60 6.27
N ARG A 155 -10.72 9.28 6.46
CA ARG A 155 -11.44 8.33 5.62
C ARG A 155 -12.14 7.31 6.48
N ARG A 156 -13.38 6.99 6.10
CA ARG A 156 -14.08 5.78 6.50
C ARG A 156 -14.24 4.92 5.26
N SER A 157 -13.77 3.70 5.30
CA SER A 157 -13.84 2.78 4.16
C SER A 157 -14.41 1.44 4.60
N GLU A 158 -15.09 0.80 3.67
CA GLU A 158 -15.70 -0.50 3.83
C GLU A 158 -15.36 -1.36 2.62
N ARG A 159 -14.94 -2.60 2.88
CA ARG A 159 -14.66 -3.61 1.87
C ARG A 159 -15.56 -4.81 2.09
N ILE A 160 -16.13 -5.32 1.00
CA ILE A 160 -16.96 -6.53 1.02
C ILE A 160 -16.51 -7.43 -0.12
N TYR A 161 -16.44 -8.72 0.16
CA TYR A 161 -16.33 -9.76 -0.85
C TYR A 161 -17.38 -10.85 -0.59
N LEU A 162 -18.15 -11.17 -1.62
CA LEU A 162 -19.22 -12.17 -1.57
C LEU A 162 -19.06 -13.10 -2.77
N ASN A 163 -19.41 -14.39 -2.62
CA ASN A 163 -19.58 -15.29 -3.76
C ASN A 163 -20.69 -16.30 -3.56
N SER A 164 -21.14 -16.91 -4.66
CA SER A 164 -22.21 -17.91 -4.66
C SER A 164 -21.84 -19.24 -3.96
N GLU A 165 -20.57 -19.43 -3.58
CA GLU A 165 -20.09 -20.62 -2.83
C GLU A 165 -20.00 -20.36 -1.31
N GLY A 166 -20.62 -19.27 -0.82
CA GLY A 166 -20.79 -18.99 0.61
C GLY A 166 -19.73 -18.11 1.24
N ALA A 167 -18.78 -17.54 0.47
CA ALA A 167 -17.89 -16.52 1.02
C ALA A 167 -18.67 -15.26 1.34
N CYS A 168 -18.50 -14.78 2.59
CA CYS A 168 -19.04 -13.51 3.07
C CYS A 168 -17.97 -12.82 3.90
N ARG A 169 -17.39 -11.76 3.35
CA ARG A 169 -16.30 -11.00 3.95
C ARG A 169 -16.69 -9.54 4.03
N GLN A 170 -16.47 -8.96 5.19
CA GLN A 170 -16.69 -7.53 5.41
C GLN A 170 -15.62 -6.99 6.34
N GLN A 171 -15.11 -5.82 6.03
CA GLN A 171 -14.22 -5.07 6.89
C GLN A 171 -14.53 -3.59 6.79
N LEU A 172 -14.59 -2.95 7.94
CA LEU A 172 -14.73 -1.51 8.11
C LEU A 172 -13.45 -0.95 8.70
N LEU A 173 -12.98 0.17 8.16
CA LEU A 173 -11.74 0.82 8.58
C LEU A 173 -11.94 2.33 8.60
N THR A 174 -11.43 2.98 9.64
CA THR A 174 -11.24 4.44 9.66
C THR A 174 -9.76 4.75 9.68
N THR A 175 -9.36 5.78 8.94
CA THR A 175 -7.98 6.27 8.92
C THR A 175 -7.94 7.78 8.86
N ALA A 176 -6.87 8.35 9.37
CA ALA A 176 -6.53 9.75 9.21
C ALA A 176 -5.07 9.89 8.78
N SER A 177 -4.78 10.95 8.03
CA SER A 177 -3.43 11.27 7.59
C SER A 177 -3.16 12.76 7.69
N LEU A 178 -1.96 13.10 8.13
CA LEU A 178 -1.41 14.45 8.11
C LEU A 178 -0.11 14.40 7.32
N TYR A 179 0.09 15.35 6.41
CA TYR A 179 1.39 15.59 5.80
C TYR A 179 1.72 17.07 5.81
N LEU A 180 2.97 17.38 6.13
CA LEU A 180 3.51 18.75 6.19
C LEU A 180 4.87 18.77 5.48
N TYR A 181 4.97 19.48 4.37
CA TYR A 181 6.22 19.70 3.65
C TYR A 181 6.56 21.19 3.69
N ALA A 182 7.62 21.52 4.38
CA ALA A 182 8.10 22.88 4.51
C ALA A 182 9.14 23.22 3.44
N ARG A 183 9.29 24.51 3.17
CA ARG A 183 10.32 25.05 2.30
C ARG A 183 11.08 26.13 3.05
N ALA A 184 12.39 25.94 3.15
CA ALA A 184 13.31 26.91 3.73
C ALA A 184 14.07 27.66 2.63
N GLU A 185 14.29 28.96 2.86
CA GLU A 185 15.03 29.86 1.99
C GLU A 185 16.00 30.69 2.82
N GLU A 186 17.25 30.77 2.35
CA GLU A 186 18.29 31.67 2.89
C GLU A 186 18.95 32.42 1.73
N ALA A 187 19.36 33.65 2.00
CA ALA A 187 20.02 34.50 1.02
C ALA A 187 21.30 33.82 0.49
N GLY A 188 21.43 33.74 -0.83
CA GLY A 188 22.58 33.14 -1.51
C GLY A 188 22.61 31.63 -1.55
N ARG A 189 21.58 30.93 -1.04
CA ARG A 189 21.44 29.47 -1.07
C ARG A 189 20.23 29.05 -1.92
N LYS A 190 20.28 27.84 -2.47
CA LYS A 190 19.10 27.26 -3.16
C LYS A 190 18.06 26.88 -2.10
N PRO A 191 16.78 27.19 -2.33
CA PRO A 191 15.70 26.72 -1.46
C PRO A 191 15.72 25.22 -1.28
N ARG A 192 15.37 24.77 -0.09
CA ARG A 192 15.28 23.34 0.29
C ARG A 192 13.92 23.03 0.84
N SER A 193 13.49 21.79 0.64
CA SER A 193 12.21 21.31 1.14
C SER A 193 12.39 19.92 1.73
N SER A 194 11.73 19.68 2.83
CA SER A 194 11.55 18.37 3.42
C SER A 194 10.18 18.33 4.11
N GLY A 195 9.76 17.17 4.58
CA GLY A 195 8.46 17.05 5.22
C GLY A 195 8.34 15.76 6.00
N ALA A 196 7.19 15.63 6.66
CA ALA A 196 6.82 14.47 7.44
C ALA A 196 5.38 14.07 7.16
N VAL A 197 5.08 12.79 7.41
CA VAL A 197 3.75 12.20 7.28
C VAL A 197 3.39 11.49 8.57
N ARG A 198 2.12 11.58 8.97
CA ARG A 198 1.55 10.79 10.08
C ARG A 198 0.28 10.11 9.62
N LEU A 199 0.12 8.88 10.07
CA LEU A 199 -1.06 8.07 9.87
C LEU A 199 -1.60 7.60 11.21
N ALA A 200 -2.93 7.53 11.35
CA ALA A 200 -3.61 7.04 12.54
C ALA A 200 -4.97 6.43 12.16
N TYR A 201 -5.62 5.72 13.07
CA TYR A 201 -7.00 5.26 12.87
C TYR A 201 -8.02 6.40 12.96
N GLY A 202 -7.73 7.45 13.72
CA GLY A 202 -8.55 8.63 13.87
C GLY A 202 -7.77 9.95 13.80
N ALA A 203 -8.41 11.03 13.38
CA ALA A 203 -7.77 12.33 13.30
C ALA A 203 -7.32 12.91 14.66
N ASN A 204 -7.89 12.40 15.76
CA ASN A 204 -7.49 12.78 17.12
C ASN A 204 -6.22 12.05 17.59
N ASP A 205 -5.86 10.94 16.95
CA ASP A 205 -4.72 10.11 17.33
C ASP A 205 -3.44 10.47 16.55
N LEU A 206 -3.55 11.43 15.63
CA LEU A 206 -2.40 11.89 14.85
C LEU A 206 -1.38 12.62 15.74
N ASP A 207 -0.13 12.20 15.68
CA ASP A 207 1.00 12.89 16.29
C ASP A 207 1.36 14.15 15.49
N ILE A 208 0.59 15.20 15.68
CA ILE A 208 0.75 16.48 14.97
C ILE A 208 2.06 17.16 15.38
N ALA A 209 2.39 17.15 16.68
CA ALA A 209 3.60 17.78 17.19
C ALA A 209 4.86 17.12 16.61
N GLY A 210 4.94 15.78 16.65
CA GLY A 210 6.06 15.05 16.05
C GLY A 210 6.15 15.24 14.53
N CYS A 211 5.03 15.38 13.83
CA CYS A 211 5.03 15.72 12.40
C CYS A 211 5.63 17.10 12.13
N ILE A 212 5.30 18.09 12.96
CA ILE A 212 5.84 19.46 12.86
C ILE A 212 7.34 19.46 13.13
N ASP A 213 7.79 18.78 14.20
CA ASP A 213 9.18 18.73 14.60
C ASP A 213 10.04 18.06 13.53
N GLU A 214 9.65 16.89 13.04
CA GLU A 214 10.35 16.17 11.97
C GLU A 214 10.40 16.96 10.66
N ALA A 215 9.28 17.58 10.25
CA ALA A 215 9.25 18.41 9.05
C ALA A 215 10.17 19.62 9.17
N ALA A 216 10.23 20.26 10.35
CA ALA A 216 11.11 21.39 10.62
C ALA A 216 12.59 20.96 10.61
N GLU A 217 12.95 19.93 11.37
CA GLU A 217 14.33 19.42 11.47
C GLU A 217 14.86 18.97 10.11
N GLY A 218 14.09 18.17 9.36
CA GLY A 218 14.46 17.73 8.01
C GLY A 218 14.67 18.91 7.06
N THR A 219 13.77 19.91 7.07
CA THR A 219 13.87 21.07 6.20
C THR A 219 15.10 21.94 6.53
N ILE A 220 15.42 22.12 7.80
CA ILE A 220 16.56 22.94 8.24
C ILE A 220 17.87 22.21 8.04
N SER A 221 17.95 20.90 8.29
CA SER A 221 19.16 20.11 8.05
C SER A 221 19.61 20.20 6.59
N HIS A 222 18.67 20.24 5.66
CA HIS A 222 18.94 20.36 4.22
C HIS A 222 19.54 21.72 3.80
N LEU A 223 19.54 22.75 4.64
CA LEU A 223 20.24 24.01 4.37
C LEU A 223 21.76 23.85 4.39
N ASN A 224 22.28 22.91 5.15
CA ASN A 224 23.72 22.65 5.32
C ASN A 224 24.24 21.55 4.37
N TYR A 225 23.80 21.56 3.12
CA TYR A 225 24.28 20.59 2.16
C TYR A 225 25.65 20.92 1.56
N ALA A 226 26.39 19.88 1.23
CA ALA A 226 27.62 19.98 0.46
C ALA A 226 27.58 18.98 -0.72
N PRO A 227 28.22 19.32 -1.86
CA PRO A 227 28.33 18.37 -2.96
C PRO A 227 29.26 17.23 -2.59
N ILE A 228 28.88 16.00 -2.95
CA ILE A 228 29.75 14.83 -2.87
C ILE A 228 30.52 14.66 -4.17
N SER A 229 31.79 14.29 -4.11
CA SER A 229 32.60 14.04 -5.31
C SER A 229 32.16 12.74 -6.00
N THR A 230 32.31 12.68 -7.33
CA THR A 230 32.07 11.45 -8.07
C THR A 230 33.04 10.36 -7.64
N GLY A 231 32.53 9.17 -7.31
CA GLY A 231 33.36 8.07 -6.85
C GLY A 231 32.57 6.84 -6.40
N ARG A 232 33.27 5.89 -5.81
CA ARG A 232 32.70 4.71 -5.17
C ARG A 232 32.68 4.91 -3.66
N TYR A 233 31.54 4.63 -3.05
CA TYR A 233 31.31 4.79 -1.61
C TYR A 233 30.70 3.53 -1.02
N THR A 234 31.00 3.27 0.25
CA THR A 234 30.21 2.35 1.04
C THR A 234 28.96 3.10 1.47
N CYS A 235 27.78 2.57 1.15
CA CYS A 235 26.50 3.19 1.48
C CYS A 235 25.82 2.44 2.63
N VAL A 236 25.32 3.18 3.61
CA VAL A 236 24.42 2.69 4.66
C VAL A 236 23.08 3.35 4.46
N PHE A 237 22.06 2.55 4.23
CA PHE A 237 20.70 3.05 4.05
C PHE A 237 19.99 3.11 5.39
N SER A 238 19.23 4.16 5.62
CA SER A 238 18.23 4.19 6.69
C SER A 238 17.20 3.08 6.43
N PRO A 239 16.46 2.62 7.44
CA PRO A 239 15.36 1.66 7.25
C PRO A 239 14.34 2.13 6.20
N GLU A 240 13.99 3.43 6.20
CA GLU A 240 13.05 4.02 5.27
C GLU A 240 13.59 3.99 3.83
N ALA A 241 14.79 4.51 3.60
CA ALA A 241 15.42 4.51 2.28
C ALA A 241 15.62 3.08 1.72
N PHE A 242 15.90 2.10 2.60
CA PHE A 242 16.02 0.72 2.19
C PHE A 242 14.67 0.11 1.80
N LEU A 243 13.61 0.35 2.59
CA LEU A 243 12.25 -0.12 2.27
C LEU A 243 11.72 0.52 1.00
N ASP A 244 11.98 1.80 0.75
CA ASP A 244 11.64 2.49 -0.49
C ASP A 244 12.30 1.82 -1.71
N LEU A 245 13.58 1.48 -1.58
CA LEU A 245 14.31 0.79 -2.65
C LEU A 245 13.76 -0.61 -2.90
N ILE A 246 13.55 -1.40 -1.87
CA ILE A 246 12.95 -2.75 -1.98
C ILE A 246 11.52 -2.66 -2.53
N GLY A 247 10.73 -1.70 -2.07
CA GLY A 247 9.38 -1.43 -2.58
C GLY A 247 9.35 -1.14 -4.08
N ALA A 248 10.32 -0.36 -4.56
CA ALA A 248 10.44 -0.05 -5.99
C ALA A 248 10.76 -1.29 -6.85
N PHE A 249 11.37 -2.33 -6.26
CA PHE A 249 11.63 -3.61 -6.90
C PHE A 249 10.63 -4.71 -6.52
N SER A 250 9.55 -4.40 -5.84
CA SER A 250 8.55 -5.37 -5.37
C SER A 250 7.97 -6.27 -6.48
N GLY A 251 8.00 -5.82 -7.74
CA GLY A 251 7.63 -6.61 -8.90
C GLY A 251 8.41 -7.92 -9.05
N MET A 252 9.59 -8.05 -8.43
CA MET A 252 10.35 -9.31 -8.41
C MET A 252 9.68 -10.42 -7.58
N PHE A 253 8.79 -10.05 -6.66
CA PHE A 253 8.00 -10.99 -5.84
C PHE A 253 6.58 -11.20 -6.38
N ASN A 254 6.18 -10.51 -7.44
CA ASN A 254 4.84 -10.56 -8.00
C ASN A 254 4.72 -11.68 -9.04
N ALA A 255 3.94 -12.71 -8.73
CA ALA A 255 3.74 -13.86 -9.63
C ALA A 255 3.12 -13.46 -10.97
N ARG A 256 2.25 -12.43 -11.02
CA ARG A 256 1.70 -11.93 -12.28
C ARG A 256 2.77 -11.29 -13.16
N ALA A 257 3.64 -10.48 -12.58
CA ALA A 257 4.77 -9.88 -13.30
C ALA A 257 5.75 -10.94 -13.83
N VAL A 258 5.93 -12.04 -13.08
CA VAL A 258 6.73 -13.21 -13.52
C VAL A 258 6.08 -13.88 -14.74
N LEU A 259 4.77 -14.13 -14.70
CA LEU A 259 4.03 -14.74 -15.85
C LEU A 259 4.04 -13.84 -17.07
N ASP A 260 3.93 -12.53 -16.89
CA ASP A 260 3.95 -11.53 -17.96
C ASP A 260 5.37 -11.28 -18.52
N GLY A 261 6.42 -11.86 -17.93
CA GLY A 261 7.80 -11.71 -18.35
C GLY A 261 8.39 -10.31 -18.11
N VAL A 262 7.82 -9.53 -17.20
CA VAL A 262 8.25 -8.16 -16.85
C VAL A 262 8.90 -8.06 -15.49
N SER A 263 9.13 -9.18 -14.82
CA SER A 263 9.81 -9.29 -13.53
C SER A 263 11.31 -9.57 -13.70
N LEU A 264 12.12 -9.19 -12.69
CA LEU A 264 13.51 -9.67 -12.57
C LEU A 264 13.58 -11.17 -12.25
N SER A 265 12.61 -11.66 -11.49
CA SER A 265 12.51 -13.07 -11.12
C SER A 265 11.80 -13.85 -12.23
N ARG A 266 12.11 -15.14 -12.29
CA ARG A 266 11.45 -16.14 -13.13
C ARG A 266 10.82 -17.20 -12.23
N ARG A 267 10.02 -18.06 -12.80
CA ARG A 267 9.42 -19.17 -12.04
C ARG A 267 10.49 -20.05 -11.40
N GLU A 268 11.57 -20.28 -12.11
CA GLU A 268 12.72 -21.09 -11.70
C GLU A 268 13.55 -20.42 -10.58
N SER A 269 13.37 -19.12 -10.35
CA SER A 269 14.08 -18.39 -9.28
C SER A 269 13.68 -18.82 -7.87
N LEU A 270 12.57 -19.57 -7.72
CA LEU A 270 12.24 -20.19 -6.43
C LEU A 270 13.36 -21.12 -5.98
N GLY A 271 13.90 -20.87 -4.78
CA GLY A 271 15.05 -21.59 -4.22
C GLY A 271 16.42 -21.00 -4.57
N GLU A 272 16.48 -19.99 -5.44
CA GLU A 272 17.73 -19.27 -5.73
C GLU A 272 18.07 -18.24 -4.63
N ALA A 273 19.38 -18.06 -4.39
CA ALA A 273 19.88 -16.99 -3.53
C ALA A 273 19.84 -15.65 -4.27
N LEU A 274 18.95 -14.75 -3.86
CA LEU A 274 18.78 -13.42 -4.42
C LEU A 274 19.42 -12.31 -3.57
N ALA A 275 19.73 -12.60 -2.31
CA ALA A 275 20.31 -11.66 -1.38
C ALA A 275 21.37 -12.34 -0.50
N VAL A 276 21.99 -11.55 0.37
CA VAL A 276 22.97 -12.06 1.34
C VAL A 276 22.33 -13.05 2.32
N PRO A 277 23.09 -14.08 2.81
CA PRO A 277 22.51 -15.20 3.56
C PRO A 277 22.02 -14.85 4.98
N PHE A 278 22.12 -13.60 5.39
CA PHE A 278 21.61 -13.11 6.67
C PHE A 278 20.40 -12.16 6.53
N LEU A 279 19.80 -12.07 5.35
CA LEU A 279 18.63 -11.21 5.08
C LEU A 279 17.37 -12.06 4.96
N ASP A 280 16.38 -11.74 5.81
CA ASP A 280 15.02 -12.22 5.68
C ASP A 280 14.11 -11.05 5.23
N LEU A 281 13.18 -11.36 4.33
CA LEU A 281 12.12 -10.46 3.90
C LEU A 281 10.79 -11.20 3.95
N HIS A 282 9.84 -10.62 4.64
CA HIS A 282 8.47 -11.14 4.68
C HIS A 282 7.49 -10.07 4.19
N ASP A 283 6.37 -10.49 3.63
CA ASP A 283 5.19 -9.66 3.52
C ASP A 283 4.23 -10.01 4.66
N ASN A 284 3.87 -9.03 5.50
CA ASN A 284 3.01 -9.22 6.65
C ASN A 284 1.87 -8.20 6.67
N GLY A 285 0.86 -8.39 5.82
CA GLY A 285 -0.30 -7.52 5.78
C GLY A 285 -1.06 -7.38 7.12
N LEU A 286 -0.83 -8.32 8.07
CA LEU A 286 -1.41 -8.32 9.41
C LEU A 286 -0.51 -7.66 10.48
N HIS A 287 0.60 -7.03 10.08
CA HIS A 287 1.51 -6.39 11.04
C HIS A 287 0.78 -5.33 11.86
N PRO A 288 0.96 -5.29 13.20
CA PRO A 288 0.26 -4.33 14.08
C PRO A 288 0.45 -2.86 13.72
N GLY A 289 1.60 -2.52 13.10
CA GLY A 289 1.88 -1.18 12.58
C GLY A 289 1.19 -0.85 11.25
N ASN A 290 0.60 -1.83 10.57
CA ASN A 290 -0.10 -1.63 9.31
C ASN A 290 -1.52 -1.09 9.57
N ILE A 291 -1.67 0.22 9.59
CA ILE A 291 -2.97 0.89 9.78
C ILE A 291 -3.97 0.48 8.67
N GLY A 292 -3.47 0.17 7.47
CA GLY A 292 -4.28 -0.29 6.35
C GLY A 292 -4.53 -1.80 6.29
N ALA A 293 -4.15 -2.57 7.34
CA ALA A 293 -4.28 -4.01 7.34
C ALA A 293 -5.68 -4.48 6.96
N SER A 294 -5.73 -5.53 6.14
CA SER A 294 -6.98 -6.21 5.74
C SER A 294 -6.89 -7.68 6.11
N ALA A 295 -7.94 -8.22 6.70
CA ALA A 295 -8.01 -9.62 7.08
C ALA A 295 -8.16 -10.58 5.87
N PHE A 296 -8.52 -10.05 4.72
CA PHE A 296 -8.72 -10.78 3.46
C PHE A 296 -8.37 -9.90 2.26
N ASP A 297 -8.00 -10.53 1.17
CA ASP A 297 -7.68 -9.89 -0.10
C ASP A 297 -8.91 -9.64 -0.99
N GLY A 298 -8.69 -9.17 -2.22
CA GLY A 298 -9.76 -8.86 -3.17
C GLY A 298 -10.55 -10.08 -3.68
N GLU A 299 -10.08 -11.30 -3.43
CA GLU A 299 -10.73 -12.56 -3.78
C GLU A 299 -11.25 -13.32 -2.54
N GLY A 300 -11.26 -12.65 -1.37
CA GLY A 300 -11.71 -13.21 -0.09
C GLY A 300 -10.70 -14.15 0.56
N THR A 301 -9.51 -14.32 0.00
CA THR A 301 -8.43 -15.12 0.57
C THR A 301 -7.93 -14.49 1.86
N PRO A 302 -7.78 -15.25 2.97
CA PRO A 302 -7.20 -14.72 4.20
C PRO A 302 -5.80 -14.15 4.00
N THR A 303 -5.58 -12.92 4.48
CA THR A 303 -4.26 -12.31 4.58
C THR A 303 -3.43 -13.03 5.63
N ARG A 304 -2.14 -13.18 5.39
CA ARG A 304 -1.19 -13.82 6.29
C ARG A 304 0.21 -13.25 6.15
N ARG A 305 1.07 -13.48 7.14
CA ARG A 305 2.50 -13.26 6.99
C ARG A 305 3.08 -14.30 6.05
N LEU A 306 3.77 -13.87 5.01
CA LEU A 306 4.38 -14.70 3.98
C LEU A 306 5.88 -14.46 3.93
N SER A 307 6.68 -15.52 3.94
CA SER A 307 8.12 -15.43 3.74
C SER A 307 8.44 -15.30 2.25
N LEU A 308 9.08 -14.19 1.87
CA LEU A 308 9.56 -13.94 0.51
C LEU A 308 11.03 -14.36 0.37
N LEU A 309 11.88 -13.92 1.31
CA LEU A 309 13.26 -14.35 1.41
C LEU A 309 13.54 -14.91 2.81
N GLU A 310 14.24 -16.03 2.88
CA GLU A 310 14.81 -16.59 4.11
C GLU A 310 16.26 -16.93 3.88
N GLY A 311 17.15 -16.33 4.67
CA GLY A 311 18.59 -16.47 4.46
C GLY A 311 19.01 -16.03 3.06
N GLY A 312 18.37 -14.98 2.52
CA GLY A 312 18.61 -14.48 1.16
C GLY A 312 18.04 -15.33 0.03
N VAL A 313 17.40 -16.47 0.32
CA VAL A 313 16.85 -17.41 -0.67
C VAL A 313 15.37 -17.11 -0.92
N LEU A 314 14.97 -17.03 -2.19
CA LEU A 314 13.57 -16.81 -2.57
C LEU A 314 12.70 -18.01 -2.21
N ARG A 315 11.68 -17.80 -1.36
CA ARG A 315 10.79 -18.85 -0.85
C ARG A 315 9.42 -18.84 -1.45
N SER A 316 8.90 -17.67 -1.81
CA SER A 316 7.56 -17.55 -2.38
C SER A 316 7.45 -16.32 -3.28
N PHE A 317 6.42 -16.34 -4.12
CA PHE A 317 5.88 -15.17 -4.76
C PHE A 317 4.55 -14.76 -4.11
N LEU A 318 4.12 -13.53 -4.35
CA LEU A 318 2.80 -13.02 -4.04
C LEU A 318 1.81 -13.50 -5.10
N HIS A 319 0.70 -14.09 -4.70
CA HIS A 319 -0.25 -14.73 -5.60
C HIS A 319 -1.69 -14.28 -5.38
N SER A 320 -2.40 -14.02 -6.49
CA SER A 320 -3.85 -14.15 -6.59
C SER A 320 -4.25 -15.63 -6.81
N GLU A 321 -5.54 -15.93 -6.87
CA GLU A 321 -6.01 -17.28 -7.22
C GLU A 321 -5.46 -17.73 -8.59
N ALA A 322 -5.62 -16.90 -9.61
CA ALA A 322 -5.23 -17.26 -10.98
C ALA A 322 -3.71 -17.52 -11.10
N THR A 323 -2.88 -16.69 -10.47
CA THR A 323 -1.42 -16.91 -10.49
C THR A 323 -1.00 -18.10 -9.64
N ALA A 324 -1.66 -18.32 -8.50
CA ALA A 324 -1.41 -19.50 -7.65
C ALA A 324 -1.70 -20.80 -8.40
N ARG A 325 -2.83 -20.87 -9.09
CA ARG A 325 -3.20 -22.01 -9.94
C ARG A 325 -2.18 -22.23 -11.05
N ALA A 326 -1.74 -21.16 -11.73
CA ALA A 326 -0.72 -21.27 -12.76
C ALA A 326 0.63 -21.81 -12.24
N PHE A 327 0.97 -21.51 -10.97
CA PHE A 327 2.18 -22.02 -10.31
C PHE A 327 1.98 -23.36 -9.61
N GLY A 328 0.74 -23.85 -9.47
CA GLY A 328 0.43 -25.09 -8.74
C GLY A 328 0.59 -24.95 -7.23
N VAL A 329 0.35 -23.75 -6.67
CA VAL A 329 0.46 -23.42 -5.24
C VAL A 329 -0.87 -22.84 -4.72
N ALA A 330 -0.98 -22.64 -3.41
CA ALA A 330 -2.13 -21.97 -2.81
C ALA A 330 -2.04 -20.43 -2.99
N PRO A 331 -3.17 -19.72 -3.13
CA PRO A 331 -3.19 -18.25 -3.13
C PRO A 331 -2.69 -17.70 -1.79
N THR A 332 -2.08 -16.52 -1.84
CA THR A 332 -1.31 -15.99 -0.70
C THR A 332 -2.00 -14.84 0.05
N GLY A 333 -3.16 -14.38 -0.44
CA GLY A 333 -3.89 -13.27 0.19
C GLY A 333 -3.42 -11.89 -0.29
N HIS A 334 -2.97 -11.80 -1.54
CA HIS A 334 -2.39 -10.57 -2.12
C HIS A 334 -3.12 -10.09 -3.39
N ALA A 335 -4.33 -10.57 -3.62
CA ALA A 335 -5.14 -10.16 -4.75
C ALA A 335 -5.78 -8.78 -4.51
N GLY A 336 -5.64 -7.86 -5.46
CA GLY A 336 -6.38 -6.61 -5.44
C GLY A 336 -7.85 -6.80 -5.80
N LEU A 337 -8.71 -5.95 -5.22
CA LEU A 337 -10.13 -5.91 -5.56
C LEU A 337 -10.32 -5.15 -6.88
N GLY A 338 -11.14 -5.67 -7.80
CA GLY A 338 -11.52 -4.96 -9.02
C GLY A 338 -11.75 -5.87 -10.22
N ALA A 339 -12.11 -5.24 -11.34
CA ALA A 339 -12.37 -5.94 -12.60
C ALA A 339 -11.11 -6.65 -13.13
N LYS A 340 -9.94 -6.04 -12.97
CA LYS A 340 -8.65 -6.68 -13.21
C LYS A 340 -7.98 -6.93 -11.87
N VAL A 341 -7.79 -8.19 -11.53
CA VAL A 341 -7.09 -8.58 -10.31
C VAL A 341 -5.61 -8.21 -10.44
N SER A 342 -5.15 -7.33 -9.55
CA SER A 342 -3.73 -7.03 -9.38
C SER A 342 -3.13 -7.93 -8.28
N VAL A 343 -1.81 -8.01 -8.24
CA VAL A 343 -1.07 -8.67 -7.17
C VAL A 343 -0.03 -7.69 -6.66
N GLY A 344 0.15 -7.57 -5.37
CA GLY A 344 1.13 -6.66 -4.78
C GLY A 344 1.39 -6.95 -3.31
N PRO A 345 2.47 -6.40 -2.75
CA PRO A 345 2.75 -6.50 -1.33
C PRO A 345 1.80 -5.65 -0.50
N ASP A 346 1.60 -6.05 0.74
CA ASP A 346 0.85 -5.30 1.75
C ASP A 346 1.77 -4.57 2.72
N TRP A 347 2.75 -5.27 3.31
CA TRP A 347 3.64 -4.71 4.32
C TRP A 347 4.96 -5.48 4.42
N PHE A 348 6.05 -4.89 3.97
CA PHE A 348 7.36 -5.52 4.08
C PHE A 348 7.94 -5.45 5.50
N GLU A 349 8.34 -6.60 6.01
CA GLU A 349 9.19 -6.76 7.18
C GLU A 349 10.57 -7.24 6.75
N VAL A 350 11.59 -6.46 7.03
CA VAL A 350 12.98 -6.81 6.75
C VAL A 350 13.72 -7.02 8.07
N GLY A 351 14.48 -8.08 8.15
CA GLY A 351 15.24 -8.40 9.35
C GLY A 351 16.42 -9.34 9.10
N PRO A 352 17.27 -9.53 10.12
CA PRO A 352 18.32 -10.51 10.03
C PRO A 352 17.76 -11.92 10.18
N THR A 353 18.34 -12.87 9.43
CA THR A 353 18.07 -14.30 9.62
C THR A 353 18.45 -14.71 11.04
N PRO A 354 17.56 -15.37 11.81
CA PRO A 354 17.86 -15.82 13.17
C PRO A 354 19.14 -16.65 13.23
N GLY A 355 20.04 -16.31 14.16
CA GLY A 355 21.31 -17.02 14.35
C GLY A 355 22.43 -16.67 13.36
N SER A 356 22.19 -15.79 12.39
CA SER A 356 23.20 -15.39 11.38
C SER A 356 24.30 -14.46 11.91
N GLY A 357 24.23 -14.00 13.15
CA GLY A 357 25.17 -13.03 13.73
C GLY A 357 25.03 -11.60 13.18
N GLY A 358 24.05 -11.37 12.28
CA GLY A 358 23.76 -10.08 11.66
C GLY A 358 22.84 -9.16 12.47
N GLY A 359 22.85 -9.24 13.80
CA GLY A 359 22.04 -8.36 14.64
C GLY A 359 22.55 -6.92 14.68
N GLU A 360 21.77 -6.02 15.30
CA GLU A 360 22.02 -4.57 15.47
C GLU A 360 23.48 -4.21 15.79
N THR A 361 24.19 -5.09 16.52
CA THR A 361 25.60 -4.94 16.86
C THR A 361 26.54 -4.94 15.65
N GLY A 362 26.19 -5.58 14.55
CA GLY A 362 27.03 -5.68 13.36
C GLY A 362 27.08 -4.38 12.54
N LEU A 363 25.95 -3.76 12.31
CA LEU A 363 25.84 -2.49 11.56
C LEU A 363 26.44 -1.31 12.36
N TYR A 364 26.15 -1.22 13.65
CA TYR A 364 26.74 -0.19 14.51
C TYR A 364 28.25 -0.37 14.69
N ARG A 365 28.76 -1.61 14.76
CA ARG A 365 30.19 -1.88 14.80
C ARG A 365 30.88 -1.50 13.49
N PHE A 366 30.24 -1.74 12.34
CA PHE A 366 30.76 -1.32 11.05
C PHE A 366 30.83 0.19 10.92
N ALA A 367 29.77 0.91 11.30
CA ALA A 367 29.72 2.37 11.31
C ALA A 367 30.69 2.98 12.33
N ALA A 368 30.82 2.40 13.54
CA ALA A 368 31.68 2.89 14.60
C ALA A 368 33.16 2.53 14.41
N SER A 369 33.49 1.47 13.68
CA SER A 369 34.89 1.01 13.52
C SER A 369 35.71 1.87 12.58
N GLY A 370 35.09 2.71 11.78
CA GLY A 370 35.77 3.51 10.74
C GLY A 370 36.55 2.62 9.74
N GLN A 371 36.35 1.31 9.77
CA GLN A 371 37.03 0.40 8.89
C GLN A 371 36.52 0.59 7.45
N ARG A 372 37.36 1.21 6.63
CA ARG A 372 37.19 1.27 5.20
C ARG A 372 37.34 -0.15 4.65
N SER A 373 36.24 -0.84 4.38
CA SER A 373 36.28 -2.09 3.65
C SER A 373 36.28 -1.78 2.15
N GLY A 374 37.43 -1.96 1.52
CA GLY A 374 37.56 -1.87 0.05
C GLY A 374 37.98 -0.49 -0.49
N GLU A 375 38.24 -0.45 -1.77
CA GLU A 375 38.68 0.72 -2.55
C GLU A 375 37.56 1.77 -2.72
N GLY A 376 37.11 2.40 -1.63
CA GLY A 376 36.05 3.43 -1.67
C GLY A 376 36.54 4.76 -1.09
N GLN A 377 35.95 5.87 -1.55
CA GLN A 377 36.28 7.23 -1.10
C GLN A 377 35.73 7.60 0.28
N GLY A 378 34.92 6.74 0.91
CA GLY A 378 34.36 6.98 2.25
C GLY A 378 33.04 6.27 2.49
N LEU A 379 32.41 6.56 3.63
CA LEU A 379 31.09 6.11 4.03
C LEU A 379 30.06 7.19 3.73
N VAL A 380 28.95 6.83 3.13
CA VAL A 380 27.76 7.67 2.91
C VAL A 380 26.58 7.04 3.61
N VAL A 381 25.92 7.79 4.47
CA VAL A 381 24.63 7.41 5.03
C VAL A 381 23.54 7.99 4.13
N ILE A 382 22.60 7.17 3.70
CA ILE A 382 21.48 7.57 2.84
C ILE A 382 20.23 7.56 3.72
N ASP A 383 19.74 8.74 4.04
CA ASP A 383 18.58 8.91 4.91
C ASP A 383 17.26 8.78 4.14
N SER A 384 17.20 9.35 2.94
CA SER A 384 16.03 9.26 2.08
C SER A 384 16.39 9.18 0.59
N LEU A 385 15.49 8.59 -0.19
CA LEU A 385 15.57 8.50 -1.64
C LEU A 385 14.45 9.31 -2.30
N SER A 386 14.75 9.92 -3.43
CA SER A 386 13.79 10.72 -4.18
C SER A 386 13.61 10.20 -5.61
N ALA A 387 12.49 10.57 -6.24
CA ALA A 387 12.19 10.28 -7.65
C ALA A 387 12.22 8.78 -8.02
N LEU A 388 11.84 7.89 -7.11
CA LEU A 388 11.78 6.43 -7.32
C LEU A 388 11.04 6.06 -8.63
N HIS A 389 9.90 6.72 -8.89
CA HIS A 389 9.08 6.48 -10.09
C HIS A 389 9.79 6.81 -11.42
N ALA A 390 10.80 7.65 -11.40
CA ALA A 390 11.54 8.07 -12.60
C ALA A 390 12.95 7.43 -12.67
N GLY A 391 13.56 7.16 -11.53
CA GLY A 391 14.94 6.70 -11.42
C GLY A 391 15.11 5.19 -11.32
N VAL A 392 14.06 4.42 -11.12
CA VAL A 392 14.11 2.94 -11.03
C VAL A 392 13.62 2.31 -12.31
N LYS A 393 14.40 1.38 -12.85
CA LYS A 393 14.04 0.49 -13.96
C LYS A 393 13.92 -0.93 -13.41
N ALA A 394 12.78 -1.20 -12.76
CA ALA A 394 12.58 -2.43 -11.98
C ALA A 394 12.82 -3.71 -12.82
N SER A 395 12.34 -3.77 -14.07
CA SER A 395 12.53 -4.94 -14.95
C SER A 395 13.97 -5.16 -15.41
N GLN A 396 14.84 -4.14 -15.26
CA GLN A 396 16.26 -4.20 -15.64
C GLN A 396 17.20 -4.34 -14.43
N GLY A 397 16.67 -4.28 -13.20
CA GLY A 397 17.46 -4.32 -11.98
C GLY A 397 18.38 -3.12 -11.81
N SER A 398 18.03 -1.96 -12.37
CA SER A 398 18.87 -0.77 -12.32
C SER A 398 18.15 0.43 -11.75
N PHE A 399 18.89 1.31 -11.07
CA PHE A 399 18.36 2.56 -10.55
C PHE A 399 19.42 3.67 -10.57
N SER A 400 18.95 4.90 -10.64
CA SER A 400 19.74 6.13 -10.50
C SER A 400 18.86 7.16 -9.78
N LEU A 401 19.12 7.39 -8.51
CA LEU A 401 18.25 8.13 -7.62
C LEU A 401 18.99 9.28 -6.94
N PRO A 402 18.38 10.46 -6.81
CA PRO A 402 18.82 11.47 -5.86
C PRO A 402 18.62 10.94 -4.44
N PHE A 403 19.49 11.32 -3.54
CA PHE A 403 19.41 10.98 -2.12
C PHE A 403 19.74 12.19 -1.25
N ASP A 404 19.24 12.16 -0.02
CA ASP A 404 19.66 13.01 1.09
C ASP A 404 20.30 12.12 2.16
N GLY A 405 21.38 12.65 2.80
CA GLY A 405 22.15 11.89 3.79
C GLY A 405 23.41 12.61 4.27
#